data_93141001beb4b2df1678a13e18077665
#
_entry.id   93141001beb4b2df1678a13e18077665
#
_cell.length_a   1.000
_cell.length_b   1.000
_cell.length_c   1.000
_cell.angle_alpha   90.00
_cell.angle_beta   90.00
_cell.angle_gamma   90.00
#
_symmetry.space_group_name_H-M   'P 1'
#
loop_
_entity.id
_entity.type
_entity.pdbx_description
1 polymer ?
#
loop_
_entity_poly.entity_id
_entity_poly.type
_entity_poly.pdbx_seq_one_letter_code
_entity_poly.pdbx_strand_id
1 'polypeptide(L)'
;MTRNRPWRAAALALLLSLLTLTAYAQAAIADDTLYRALGGQPGLVRLMDDFGQRLLADARMKPFFKDVNMPELKDKLAVQVCEIAGGPCQRKGPDMKRAHDGFDITKADFNALVEVLQVSMDAQGIAFSTQTRLLARLAPMHRQIVNTP
;
A
#
# COMPACT_ATOMS: atom_id res chain seq x y z
N MET A 1 -21.92 -10.64 64.04
CA MET A 1 -21.52 -11.81 63.23
C MET A 1 -21.83 -11.48 61.74
N THR A 2 -20.84 -10.95 61.04
CA THR A 2 -20.98 -10.55 59.62
C THR A 2 -20.50 -11.72 58.74
N ARG A 3 -21.45 -12.41 58.09
CA ARG A 3 -21.14 -13.47 57.10
C ARG A 3 -20.62 -12.84 55.82
N ASN A 4 -19.29 -12.84 55.65
CA ASN A 4 -18.64 -12.51 54.37
C ASN A 4 -19.08 -13.54 53.30
N ARG A 5 -19.75 -13.10 52.26
CA ARG A 5 -20.18 -13.93 51.13
C ARG A 5 -19.09 -13.93 50.05
N PRO A 6 -18.31 -15.03 49.87
CA PRO A 6 -17.16 -15.09 48.95
C PRO A 6 -17.57 -15.00 47.46
N TRP A 7 -18.85 -15.17 47.12
CA TRP A 7 -19.36 -15.16 45.75
C TRP A 7 -19.41 -13.76 45.07
N ARG A 8 -19.41 -12.67 45.91
CA ARG A 8 -19.38 -11.30 45.33
C ARG A 8 -18.01 -10.94 44.79
N ALA A 9 -16.95 -11.50 45.32
CA ALA A 9 -15.58 -11.29 44.82
C ALA A 9 -15.33 -12.05 43.51
N ALA A 10 -15.92 -13.27 43.39
CA ALA A 10 -15.77 -14.06 42.16
C ALA A 10 -16.54 -13.46 40.94
N ALA A 11 -17.71 -12.85 41.20
CA ALA A 11 -18.49 -12.20 40.13
C ALA A 11 -17.82 -10.93 39.58
N LEU A 12 -17.15 -10.15 40.45
CA LEU A 12 -16.40 -8.97 40.04
C LEU A 12 -15.13 -9.31 39.23
N ALA A 13 -14.44 -10.40 39.58
CA ALA A 13 -13.27 -10.85 38.83
C ALA A 13 -13.60 -11.36 37.43
N LEU A 14 -14.74 -12.02 37.24
CA LEU A 14 -15.23 -12.48 35.92
C LEU A 14 -15.65 -11.33 35.03
N LEU A 15 -16.23 -10.26 35.56
CA LEU A 15 -16.62 -9.08 34.78
C LEU A 15 -15.41 -8.24 34.31
N LEU A 16 -14.35 -8.16 35.11
CA LEU A 16 -13.12 -7.47 34.69
C LEU A 16 -12.37 -8.24 33.60
N SER A 17 -12.37 -9.56 33.60
CA SER A 17 -11.70 -10.37 32.58
C SER A 17 -12.41 -10.32 31.22
N LEU A 18 -13.73 -10.14 31.19
CA LEU A 18 -14.49 -9.96 29.93
C LEU A 18 -14.25 -8.60 29.26
N LEU A 19 -14.01 -7.55 30.04
CA LEU A 19 -13.72 -6.21 29.54
C LEU A 19 -12.33 -6.10 28.88
N THR A 20 -11.37 -6.91 29.29
CA THR A 20 -10.02 -6.90 28.70
C THR A 20 -9.95 -7.62 27.35
N LEU A 21 -10.77 -8.64 27.10
CA LEU A 21 -10.79 -9.36 25.82
C LEU A 21 -11.33 -8.50 24.66
N THR A 22 -12.25 -7.56 24.92
CA THR A 22 -12.80 -6.68 23.87
C THR A 22 -11.82 -5.62 23.41
N ALA A 23 -10.87 -5.21 24.24
CA ALA A 23 -9.84 -4.22 23.88
C ALA A 23 -8.80 -4.77 22.90
N TYR A 24 -8.48 -6.06 22.97
CA TYR A 24 -7.51 -6.70 22.06
C TYR A 24 -8.08 -6.98 20.66
N ALA A 25 -9.38 -7.12 20.52
CA ALA A 25 -10.01 -7.37 19.21
C ALA A 25 -10.06 -6.10 18.33
N GLN A 26 -9.97 -4.92 18.89
CA GLN A 26 -9.99 -3.63 18.17
C GLN A 26 -8.62 -3.20 17.63
N ALA A 27 -7.53 -3.77 18.10
CA ALA A 27 -6.17 -3.39 17.71
C ALA A 27 -5.70 -3.98 16.36
N ALA A 28 -6.51 -4.82 15.71
CA ALA A 28 -6.13 -5.56 14.52
C ALA A 28 -6.93 -5.19 13.25
N ILE A 29 -7.71 -4.11 13.26
CA ILE A 29 -8.30 -3.61 12.02
C ILE A 29 -7.21 -2.83 11.31
N ALA A 30 -6.59 -3.44 10.30
CA ALA A 30 -5.66 -2.74 9.43
C ALA A 30 -6.34 -1.46 8.91
N ASP A 31 -5.65 -0.31 8.98
CA ASP A 31 -6.16 0.95 8.45
C ASP A 31 -6.23 0.87 6.91
N ASP A 32 -7.37 0.45 6.39
CA ASP A 32 -7.66 0.34 4.97
C ASP A 32 -8.25 1.63 4.35
N THR A 33 -8.23 2.74 5.12
CA THR A 33 -8.83 4.00 4.67
C THR A 33 -8.19 4.53 3.39
N LEU A 34 -6.87 4.35 3.22
CA LEU A 34 -6.20 4.72 1.98
C LEU A 34 -6.61 3.80 0.81
N TYR A 35 -6.68 2.49 1.04
CA TYR A 35 -7.12 1.53 0.04
C TYR A 35 -8.54 1.85 -0.46
N ARG A 36 -9.47 2.14 0.45
CA ARG A 36 -10.82 2.55 0.08
C ARG A 36 -10.86 3.90 -0.66
N ALA A 37 -10.05 4.86 -0.22
CA ALA A 37 -9.95 6.16 -0.89
C ALA A 37 -9.38 6.07 -2.31
N LEU A 38 -8.58 5.04 -2.61
CA LEU A 38 -8.09 4.70 -3.96
C LEU A 38 -9.13 3.94 -4.79
N GLY A 39 -10.34 3.70 -4.27
CA GLY A 39 -11.42 2.98 -4.95
C GLY A 39 -11.36 1.46 -4.80
N GLY A 40 -10.61 0.95 -3.82
CA GLY A 40 -10.44 -0.48 -3.60
C GLY A 40 -9.79 -1.20 -4.79
N GLN A 41 -9.98 -2.52 -4.88
CA GLN A 41 -9.39 -3.30 -5.98
C GLN A 41 -9.79 -2.80 -7.38
N PRO A 42 -11.06 -2.45 -7.68
CA PRO A 42 -11.42 -1.92 -8.98
C PRO A 42 -10.75 -0.58 -9.31
N GLY A 43 -10.56 0.29 -8.30
CA GLY A 43 -9.85 1.57 -8.46
C GLY A 43 -8.38 1.36 -8.78
N LEU A 44 -7.72 0.45 -8.08
CA LEU A 44 -6.32 0.11 -8.32
C LEU A 44 -6.09 -0.49 -9.71
N VAL A 45 -6.98 -1.37 -10.18
CA VAL A 45 -6.88 -1.93 -11.54
C VAL A 45 -6.93 -0.81 -12.59
N ARG A 46 -7.92 0.09 -12.50
CA ARG A 46 -8.03 1.24 -13.42
C ARG A 46 -6.81 2.16 -13.36
N LEU A 47 -6.30 2.43 -12.13
CA LEU A 47 -5.11 3.25 -11.96
C LEU A 47 -3.88 2.62 -12.63
N MET A 48 -3.67 1.31 -12.45
CA MET A 48 -2.53 0.62 -13.06
C MET A 48 -2.69 0.43 -14.56
N ASP A 49 -3.91 0.37 -15.09
CA ASP A 49 -4.16 0.37 -16.52
C ASP A 49 -3.76 1.69 -17.18
N ASP A 50 -4.18 2.82 -16.63
CA ASP A 50 -3.78 4.15 -17.10
C ASP A 50 -2.27 4.37 -16.92
N PHE A 51 -1.73 4.04 -15.75
CA PHE A 51 -0.31 4.18 -15.44
C PHE A 51 0.57 3.38 -16.42
N GLY A 52 0.23 2.11 -16.67
CA GLY A 52 0.98 1.27 -17.62
C GLY A 52 0.99 1.84 -19.04
N GLN A 53 -0.13 2.39 -19.50
CA GLN A 53 -0.19 3.05 -20.82
C GLN A 53 0.72 4.29 -20.88
N ARG A 54 0.72 5.10 -19.82
CA ARG A 54 1.57 6.29 -19.73
C ARG A 54 3.05 5.96 -19.63
N LEU A 55 3.43 4.90 -18.92
CA LEU A 55 4.82 4.42 -18.86
C LEU A 55 5.37 4.10 -20.27
N LEU A 56 4.55 3.49 -21.13
CA LEU A 56 4.95 3.18 -22.50
C LEU A 56 4.91 4.39 -23.43
N ALA A 57 4.15 5.44 -23.10
CA ALA A 57 4.05 6.67 -23.85
C ALA A 57 5.12 7.70 -23.47
N ASP A 58 5.56 7.73 -22.21
CA ASP A 58 6.57 8.68 -21.72
C ASP A 58 7.97 8.29 -22.24
N ALA A 59 8.64 9.22 -22.92
CA ALA A 59 9.95 8.97 -23.51
C ALA A 59 11.05 8.62 -22.49
N ARG A 60 10.92 9.08 -21.24
CA ARG A 60 11.87 8.79 -20.13
C ARG A 60 11.65 7.38 -19.57
N MET A 61 10.39 6.91 -19.55
CA MET A 61 10.01 5.64 -18.96
C MET A 61 10.01 4.49 -19.95
N LYS A 62 9.66 4.74 -21.21
CA LYS A 62 9.58 3.73 -22.26
C LYS A 62 10.80 2.80 -22.34
N PRO A 63 12.07 3.25 -22.22
CA PRO A 63 13.22 2.36 -22.27
C PRO A 63 13.19 1.25 -21.22
N PHE A 64 12.65 1.52 -20.02
CA PHE A 64 12.57 0.55 -18.94
C PHE A 64 11.42 -0.44 -19.08
N PHE A 65 10.36 -0.08 -19.84
CA PHE A 65 9.10 -0.82 -19.83
C PHE A 65 8.71 -1.42 -21.19
N LYS A 66 9.39 -1.09 -22.28
CA LYS A 66 9.01 -1.52 -23.66
C LYS A 66 9.01 -3.05 -23.84
N ASP A 67 9.88 -3.77 -23.14
CA ASP A 67 10.05 -5.22 -23.24
C ASP A 67 9.44 -5.99 -22.06
N VAL A 68 8.73 -5.29 -21.15
CA VAL A 68 8.12 -5.88 -19.98
C VAL A 68 6.75 -6.48 -20.33
N ASN A 69 6.40 -7.61 -19.72
CA ASN A 69 5.02 -8.12 -19.75
C ASN A 69 4.10 -7.16 -18.98
N MET A 70 3.56 -6.18 -19.67
CA MET A 70 2.78 -5.10 -19.08
C MET A 70 1.51 -5.58 -18.35
N PRO A 71 0.72 -6.54 -18.85
CA PRO A 71 -0.37 -7.12 -18.08
C PRO A 71 0.07 -7.65 -16.71
N GLU A 72 1.12 -8.46 -16.66
CA GLU A 72 1.65 -9.02 -15.43
C GLU A 72 2.21 -7.93 -14.48
N LEU A 73 2.88 -6.92 -15.02
CA LEU A 73 3.39 -5.80 -14.22
C LEU A 73 2.25 -5.02 -13.56
N LYS A 74 1.19 -4.71 -14.30
CA LYS A 74 0.02 -3.99 -13.78
C LYS A 74 -0.64 -4.74 -12.62
N ASP A 75 -0.80 -6.07 -12.75
CA ASP A 75 -1.35 -6.90 -11.69
C ASP A 75 -0.46 -6.87 -10.43
N LYS A 76 0.86 -7.00 -10.59
CA LYS A 76 1.83 -6.93 -9.50
C LYS A 76 1.81 -5.56 -8.80
N LEU A 77 1.71 -4.47 -9.57
CA LEU A 77 1.63 -3.11 -9.03
C LEU A 77 0.31 -2.87 -8.29
N ALA A 78 -0.81 -3.38 -8.81
CA ALA A 78 -2.09 -3.29 -8.14
C ALA A 78 -2.07 -4.01 -6.77
N VAL A 79 -1.49 -5.20 -6.70
CA VAL A 79 -1.29 -5.95 -5.45
C VAL A 79 -0.37 -5.19 -4.49
N GLN A 80 0.73 -4.63 -4.99
CA GLN A 80 1.67 -3.86 -4.18
C GLN A 80 1.03 -2.61 -3.58
N VAL A 81 0.32 -1.84 -4.39
CA VAL A 81 -0.37 -0.63 -3.91
C VAL A 81 -1.49 -0.99 -2.95
N CYS A 82 -2.22 -2.07 -3.19
CA CYS A 82 -3.23 -2.60 -2.27
C CYS A 82 -2.63 -2.89 -0.89
N GLU A 83 -1.53 -3.62 -0.80
CA GLU A 83 -0.85 -3.95 0.46
C GLU A 83 -0.36 -2.67 1.17
N ILE A 84 0.33 -1.77 0.44
CA ILE A 84 0.85 -0.51 0.96
C ILE A 84 -0.28 0.40 1.46
N ALA A 85 -1.42 0.37 0.81
CA ALA A 85 -2.59 1.16 1.17
C ALA A 85 -3.40 0.58 2.35
N GLY A 86 -3.01 -0.58 2.88
CA GLY A 86 -3.69 -1.27 3.98
C GLY A 86 -4.87 -2.13 3.52
N GLY A 87 -4.94 -2.47 2.23
CA GLY A 87 -5.91 -3.41 1.68
C GLY A 87 -5.59 -4.87 2.02
N PRO A 88 -6.48 -5.81 1.65
CA PRO A 88 -6.39 -7.23 2.03
C PRO A 88 -5.40 -8.04 1.17
N CYS A 89 -4.48 -7.37 0.49
CA CYS A 89 -3.54 -8.01 -0.42
C CYS A 89 -2.21 -8.33 0.27
N GLN A 90 -1.49 -9.30 -0.28
CA GLN A 90 -0.13 -9.64 0.13
C GLN A 90 0.74 -9.76 -1.11
N ARG A 91 1.75 -8.92 -1.22
CA ARG A 91 2.73 -8.98 -2.30
C ARG A 91 3.62 -10.21 -2.15
N LYS A 92 3.78 -10.95 -3.24
CA LYS A 92 4.73 -12.07 -3.36
C LYS A 92 5.85 -11.68 -4.31
N GLY A 93 7.03 -12.25 -4.09
CA GLY A 93 8.19 -12.02 -4.96
C GLY A 93 9.36 -11.32 -4.25
N PRO A 94 10.39 -10.91 -5.00
CA PRO A 94 11.59 -10.31 -4.45
C PRO A 94 11.30 -8.95 -3.80
N ASP A 95 12.16 -8.51 -2.89
CA ASP A 95 12.15 -7.14 -2.38
C ASP A 95 12.45 -6.12 -3.50
N MET A 96 12.27 -4.82 -3.22
CA MET A 96 12.44 -3.76 -4.22
C MET A 96 13.88 -3.69 -4.74
N LYS A 97 14.88 -3.90 -3.89
CA LYS A 97 16.27 -3.88 -4.31
C LYS A 97 16.57 -4.97 -5.33
N ARG A 98 16.17 -6.21 -5.04
CA ARG A 98 16.38 -7.35 -5.94
C ARG A 98 15.54 -7.26 -7.22
N ALA A 99 14.34 -6.68 -7.14
CA ALA A 99 13.47 -6.49 -8.29
C ALA A 99 14.01 -5.44 -9.28
N HIS A 100 14.87 -4.52 -8.83
CA HIS A 100 15.41 -3.42 -9.64
C HIS A 100 16.94 -3.51 -9.82
N ASP A 101 17.54 -4.61 -9.41
CA ASP A 101 18.98 -4.83 -9.57
C ASP A 101 19.36 -4.89 -11.06
N GLY A 102 20.44 -4.20 -11.43
CA GLY A 102 20.95 -4.16 -12.80
C GLY A 102 20.19 -3.27 -13.80
N PHE A 103 19.22 -2.46 -13.33
CA PHE A 103 18.50 -1.52 -14.22
C PHE A 103 19.14 -0.12 -14.27
N ASP A 104 20.17 0.15 -13.49
CA ASP A 104 20.90 1.43 -13.43
C ASP A 104 19.98 2.66 -13.25
N ILE A 105 18.99 2.52 -12.36
CA ILE A 105 17.97 3.52 -12.12
C ILE A 105 18.56 4.71 -11.37
N THR A 106 18.45 5.89 -11.96
CA THR A 106 18.88 7.17 -11.38
C THR A 106 17.73 7.79 -10.55
N LYS A 107 18.09 8.79 -9.75
CA LYS A 107 17.10 9.63 -9.06
C LYS A 107 16.15 10.34 -10.04
N ALA A 108 16.65 10.75 -11.21
CA ALA A 108 15.84 11.40 -12.23
C ALA A 108 14.79 10.43 -12.80
N ASP A 109 15.16 9.17 -13.04
CA ASP A 109 14.23 8.14 -13.52
C ASP A 109 13.15 7.83 -12.49
N PHE A 110 13.54 7.71 -11.22
CA PHE A 110 12.59 7.52 -10.14
C PHE A 110 11.58 8.68 -10.03
N ASN A 111 12.06 9.92 -10.11
CA ASN A 111 11.19 11.10 -10.08
C ASN A 111 10.26 11.14 -11.28
N ALA A 112 10.75 10.81 -12.48
CA ALA A 112 9.93 10.73 -13.67
C ALA A 112 8.80 9.69 -13.53
N LEU A 113 9.09 8.53 -12.96
CA LEU A 113 8.08 7.51 -12.65
C LEU A 113 7.01 8.04 -11.69
N VAL A 114 7.41 8.77 -10.64
CA VAL A 114 6.48 9.39 -9.68
C VAL A 114 5.58 10.41 -10.37
N GLU A 115 6.13 11.26 -11.26
CA GLU A 115 5.36 12.22 -12.04
C GLU A 115 4.31 11.52 -12.92
N VAL A 116 4.69 10.45 -13.62
CA VAL A 116 3.74 9.67 -14.43
C VAL A 116 2.63 9.07 -13.58
N LEU A 117 2.95 8.56 -12.38
CA LEU A 117 1.95 8.05 -11.45
C LEU A 117 0.99 9.16 -10.97
N GLN A 118 1.51 10.36 -10.68
CA GLN A 118 0.68 11.50 -10.29
C GLN A 118 -0.30 11.88 -11.40
N VAL A 119 0.18 11.97 -12.65
CA VAL A 119 -0.69 12.24 -13.81
C VAL A 119 -1.78 11.17 -13.95
N SER A 120 -1.46 9.90 -13.70
CA SER A 120 -2.45 8.82 -13.71
C SER A 120 -3.48 8.96 -12.59
N MET A 121 -3.06 9.34 -11.39
CA MET A 121 -3.97 9.59 -10.27
C MET A 121 -4.90 10.78 -10.54
N ASP A 122 -4.38 11.85 -11.14
CA ASP A 122 -5.18 13.01 -11.55
C ASP A 122 -6.23 12.62 -12.60
N ALA A 123 -5.85 11.84 -13.60
CA ALA A 123 -6.75 11.36 -14.66
C ALA A 123 -7.88 10.47 -14.09
N GLN A 124 -7.63 9.75 -13.01
CA GLN A 124 -8.63 8.93 -12.30
C GLN A 124 -9.45 9.74 -11.28
N GLY A 125 -9.23 11.05 -11.16
CA GLY A 125 -9.95 11.91 -10.21
C GLY A 125 -9.63 11.61 -8.74
N ILE A 126 -8.48 11.01 -8.45
CA ILE A 126 -8.06 10.72 -7.07
C ILE A 126 -7.69 12.02 -6.37
N ALA A 127 -8.34 12.32 -5.24
CA ALA A 127 -8.12 13.54 -4.49
C ALA A 127 -6.63 13.72 -4.11
N PHE A 128 -6.11 14.94 -4.20
CA PHE A 128 -4.70 15.28 -3.93
C PHE A 128 -4.22 14.78 -2.55
N SER A 129 -5.06 14.89 -1.52
CA SER A 129 -4.74 14.37 -0.18
C SER A 129 -4.53 12.84 -0.17
N THR A 130 -5.29 12.10 -0.99
CA THR A 130 -5.13 10.64 -1.15
C THR A 130 -3.84 10.33 -1.91
N GLN A 131 -3.53 11.07 -2.97
CA GLN A 131 -2.27 10.96 -3.71
C GLN A 131 -1.06 11.16 -2.80
N THR A 132 -1.05 12.23 -2.01
CA THR A 132 0.03 12.54 -1.07
C THR A 132 0.22 11.41 -0.04
N ARG A 133 -0.86 10.84 0.48
CA ARG A 133 -0.79 9.70 1.40
C ARG A 133 -0.17 8.47 0.75
N LEU A 134 -0.53 8.17 -0.50
CA LEU A 134 0.06 7.05 -1.24
C LEU A 134 1.56 7.29 -1.48
N LEU A 135 1.91 8.46 -2.01
CA LEU A 135 3.31 8.81 -2.28
C LEU A 135 4.19 8.78 -1.03
N ALA A 136 3.66 9.24 0.12
CA ALA A 136 4.38 9.15 1.39
C ALA A 136 4.69 7.71 1.81
N ARG A 137 3.80 6.75 1.50
CA ARG A 137 4.04 5.31 1.77
C ARG A 137 4.99 4.66 0.75
N LEU A 138 5.07 5.19 -0.46
CA LEU A 138 6.00 4.72 -1.51
C LEU A 138 7.41 5.31 -1.35
N ALA A 139 7.55 6.51 -0.82
CA ALA A 139 8.80 7.25 -0.73
C ALA A 139 9.97 6.47 -0.08
N PRO A 140 9.80 5.64 0.97
CA PRO A 140 10.88 4.85 1.54
C PRO A 140 11.52 3.86 0.55
N MET A 141 10.80 3.43 -0.50
CA MET A 141 11.31 2.50 -1.51
C MET A 141 12.38 3.13 -2.41
N HIS A 142 12.45 4.46 -2.49
CA HIS A 142 13.47 5.18 -3.26
C HIS A 142 14.88 4.63 -2.99
N ARG A 143 15.23 4.40 -1.71
CA ARG A 143 16.56 3.92 -1.31
C ARG A 143 16.87 2.49 -1.76
N GLN A 144 15.84 1.73 -2.12
CA GLN A 144 15.97 0.34 -2.57
C GLN A 144 15.98 0.23 -4.10
N ILE A 145 15.42 1.24 -4.78
CA ILE A 145 15.20 1.24 -6.24
C ILE A 145 16.31 2.01 -6.95
N VAL A 146 16.66 3.20 -6.45
CA VAL A 146 17.75 4.01 -7.04
C VAL A 146 19.07 3.35 -6.71
N ASN A 147 19.79 2.93 -7.74
CA ASN A 147 21.06 2.19 -7.63
C ASN A 147 22.20 2.86 -8.41
N THR A 148 21.94 4.00 -9.06
CA THR A 148 22.94 4.84 -9.71
C THR A 148 22.91 6.26 -9.12
N PRO A 149 24.08 6.89 -8.82
CA PRO A 149 24.16 8.23 -8.26
C PRO A 149 23.50 9.33 -9.10
#